data_dd2e217fc4560c40ddf9e5c888c7430c
#
_entry.id   dd2e217fc4560c40ddf9e5c888c7430c
#
_cell.length_a   1.000
_cell.length_b   1.000
_cell.length_c   1.000
_cell.angle_alpha   90.00
_cell.angle_beta   90.00
_cell.angle_gamma   90.00
#
_symmetry.space_group_name_H-M   'P 1'
#
loop_
_entity.id
_entity.type
_entity.pdbx_description
1 polymer ?
#
loop_
_entity_poly.entity_id
_entity_poly.type
_entity_poly.pdbx_seq_one_letter_code
_entity_poly.pdbx_strand_id
1 'polypeptide(L)'
;MNHYIDYFINNPNIVYKLKKLFTTTAGIYMKKNILLAALAIVVFSGNVLAQDLSGTWQQIDDKTGSPKAIIEISKDTNDIYTGKIVKVTPRPGYIPQKTCNKCPAPYTNQPILGMDVLTGLKHVEDTNNYEKGRVIDPLAGKIYDAKVRLNASGKRLTLRGYIGISALGRSQTWLRVD
;
A
#
# COMPACT_ATOMS: atom_id res chain seq x y z
N MET A 1 -59.49 -43.01 26.53
CA MET A 1 -58.54 -42.76 25.39
C MET A 1 -57.22 -42.28 25.84
N ASN A 2 -56.85 -42.38 27.14
CA ASN A 2 -55.53 -41.79 27.66
C ASN A 2 -54.49 -42.86 28.05
N HIS A 3 -54.86 -44.18 28.13
CA HIS A 3 -53.88 -45.20 28.54
C HIS A 3 -52.80 -45.54 27.49
N TYR A 4 -53.06 -45.27 26.21
CA TYR A 4 -52.07 -45.54 25.13
C TYR A 4 -50.94 -44.53 25.05
N ILE A 5 -51.21 -43.31 25.41
CA ILE A 5 -50.25 -42.24 25.37
C ILE A 5 -49.21 -42.34 26.51
N ASP A 6 -49.69 -42.71 27.71
CA ASP A 6 -48.85 -42.90 28.90
C ASP A 6 -47.86 -44.06 28.77
N TYR A 7 -48.19 -45.08 28.01
CA TYR A 7 -47.31 -46.23 27.75
C TYR A 7 -46.13 -45.84 26.87
N PHE A 8 -46.32 -44.95 25.88
CA PHE A 8 -45.25 -44.50 24.99
C PHE A 8 -44.32 -43.51 25.65
N ILE A 9 -44.82 -42.65 26.50
CA ILE A 9 -44.01 -41.58 27.16
C ILE A 9 -43.15 -42.14 28.30
N ASN A 10 -43.62 -43.20 29.00
CA ASN A 10 -42.95 -43.76 30.16
C ASN A 10 -42.14 -45.04 29.86
N ASN A 11 -42.05 -45.48 28.59
CA ASN A 11 -41.24 -46.62 28.24
C ASN A 11 -39.75 -46.21 28.08
N PRO A 12 -38.84 -46.63 29.00
CA PRO A 12 -37.45 -46.19 29.01
C PRO A 12 -36.69 -46.54 27.74
N ASN A 13 -37.08 -47.61 27.05
CA ASN A 13 -36.47 -48.05 25.81
C ASN A 13 -36.83 -47.15 24.62
N ILE A 14 -38.07 -46.63 24.59
CA ILE A 14 -38.54 -45.72 23.55
C ILE A 14 -37.89 -44.33 23.76
N VAL A 15 -37.87 -43.83 24.99
CA VAL A 15 -37.24 -42.57 25.34
C VAL A 15 -35.73 -42.58 25.04
N TYR A 16 -35.06 -43.69 25.32
CA TYR A 16 -33.63 -43.87 25.01
C TYR A 16 -33.36 -43.87 23.49
N LYS A 17 -34.19 -44.60 22.72
CA LYS A 17 -34.07 -44.60 21.24
C LYS A 17 -34.28 -43.22 20.63
N LEU A 18 -35.30 -42.48 21.10
CA LEU A 18 -35.55 -41.11 20.62
C LEU A 18 -34.40 -40.16 21.00
N LYS A 19 -33.91 -40.20 22.24
CA LYS A 19 -32.72 -39.41 22.64
C LYS A 19 -31.50 -39.75 21.77
N LYS A 20 -31.23 -41.01 21.50
CA LYS A 20 -30.13 -41.45 20.64
C LYS A 20 -30.26 -40.98 19.19
N LEU A 21 -31.47 -40.96 18.63
CA LEU A 21 -31.73 -40.43 17.29
C LEU A 21 -31.52 -38.91 17.23
N PHE A 22 -32.04 -38.18 18.21
CA PHE A 22 -31.88 -36.71 18.25
C PHE A 22 -30.43 -36.28 18.46
N THR A 23 -29.65 -36.95 19.31
CA THR A 23 -28.24 -36.65 19.51
C THR A 23 -27.38 -36.98 18.29
N THR A 24 -27.71 -38.04 17.54
CA THR A 24 -26.96 -38.45 16.35
C THR A 24 -27.22 -37.49 15.17
N THR A 25 -28.49 -37.12 14.94
CA THR A 25 -28.85 -36.18 13.86
C THR A 25 -28.39 -34.75 14.13
N ALA A 26 -28.54 -34.26 15.38
CA ALA A 26 -28.02 -32.91 15.73
C ALA A 26 -26.51 -32.83 15.61
N GLY A 27 -25.76 -33.86 15.99
CA GLY A 27 -24.32 -33.93 15.88
C GLY A 27 -23.81 -33.92 14.43
N ILE A 28 -24.54 -34.57 13.51
CA ILE A 28 -24.18 -34.59 12.08
C ILE A 28 -24.47 -33.23 11.42
N TYR A 29 -25.61 -32.60 11.74
CA TYR A 29 -25.94 -31.26 11.22
C TYR A 29 -24.99 -30.17 11.73
N MET A 30 -24.62 -30.20 13.01
CA MET A 30 -23.63 -29.27 13.57
C MET A 30 -22.27 -29.44 12.91
N LYS A 31 -21.76 -30.65 12.74
CA LYS A 31 -20.46 -30.89 12.08
C LYS A 31 -20.47 -30.45 10.61
N LYS A 32 -21.57 -30.70 9.89
CA LYS A 32 -21.70 -30.28 8.49
C LYS A 32 -21.73 -28.76 8.32
N ASN A 33 -22.42 -28.03 9.21
CA ASN A 33 -22.50 -26.57 9.19
C ASN A 33 -21.20 -25.91 9.61
N ILE A 34 -20.45 -26.51 10.55
CA ILE A 34 -19.12 -26.02 10.95
C ILE A 34 -18.10 -26.20 9.81
N LEU A 35 -18.16 -27.32 9.08
CA LEU A 35 -17.30 -27.55 7.91
C LEU A 35 -17.60 -26.57 6.77
N LEU A 36 -18.87 -26.27 6.50
CA LEU A 36 -19.30 -25.30 5.49
C LEU A 36 -18.90 -23.86 5.88
N ALA A 37 -19.02 -23.51 7.15
CA ALA A 37 -18.58 -22.21 7.67
C ALA A 37 -17.06 -22.06 7.61
N ALA A 38 -16.30 -23.11 7.93
CA ALA A 38 -14.84 -23.10 7.83
C ALA A 38 -14.35 -22.99 6.38
N LEU A 39 -15.04 -23.63 5.43
CA LEU A 39 -14.73 -23.53 4.00
C LEU A 39 -15.03 -22.14 3.43
N ALA A 40 -16.08 -21.46 3.93
CA ALA A 40 -16.42 -20.09 3.52
C ALA A 40 -15.39 -19.06 3.99
N ILE A 41 -14.73 -19.25 5.12
CA ILE A 41 -13.69 -18.35 5.65
C ILE A 41 -12.41 -18.40 4.79
N VAL A 42 -12.05 -19.56 4.24
CA VAL A 42 -10.84 -19.72 3.41
C VAL A 42 -10.98 -19.02 2.05
N VAL A 43 -12.19 -18.87 1.52
CA VAL A 43 -12.42 -18.22 0.21
C VAL A 43 -12.35 -16.70 0.30
N PHE A 44 -12.48 -16.10 1.49
CA PHE A 44 -12.38 -14.66 1.72
C PHE A 44 -10.97 -14.17 2.09
N SER A 45 -9.96 -15.02 2.00
CA SER A 45 -8.55 -14.57 2.02
C SER A 45 -8.24 -13.82 0.73
N GLY A 46 -8.92 -12.69 0.52
CA GLY A 46 -8.60 -11.76 -0.57
C GLY A 46 -7.13 -11.37 -0.41
N ASN A 47 -6.33 -11.57 -1.45
CA ASN A 47 -4.98 -11.04 -1.52
C ASN A 47 -5.08 -9.52 -1.32
N VAL A 48 -4.80 -9.05 -0.12
CA VAL A 48 -4.48 -7.65 0.10
C VAL A 48 -3.18 -7.43 -0.63
N LEU A 49 -3.24 -7.02 -1.89
CA LEU A 49 -2.08 -6.55 -2.62
C LEU A 49 -1.54 -5.38 -1.80
N ALA A 50 -0.43 -5.60 -1.11
CA ALA A 50 0.31 -4.53 -0.47
C ALA A 50 0.58 -3.49 -1.55
N GLN A 51 0.07 -2.27 -1.36
CA GLN A 51 0.22 -1.21 -2.35
C GLN A 51 1.68 -0.80 -2.37
N ASP A 52 2.34 -1.07 -3.49
CA ASP A 52 3.74 -0.77 -3.72
C ASP A 52 3.92 0.73 -4.09
N LEU A 53 5.12 1.26 -3.83
CA LEU A 53 5.51 2.62 -4.20
C LEU A 53 5.70 2.78 -5.72
N SER A 54 5.97 1.69 -6.44
CA SER A 54 6.13 1.71 -7.91
C SER A 54 4.89 2.25 -8.60
N GLY A 55 5.06 2.95 -9.71
CA GLY A 55 4.00 3.55 -10.50
C GLY A 55 4.28 4.99 -10.88
N THR A 56 3.27 5.67 -11.40
CA THR A 56 3.38 7.03 -11.95
C THR A 56 2.81 8.05 -10.96
N TRP A 57 3.62 9.07 -10.67
CA TRP A 57 3.32 10.04 -9.63
C TRP A 57 3.39 11.47 -10.14
N GLN A 58 2.34 12.25 -9.88
CA GLN A 58 2.33 13.68 -10.13
C GLN A 58 2.86 14.45 -8.92
N GLN A 59 3.98 15.12 -9.11
CA GLN A 59 4.53 16.06 -8.13
C GLN A 59 3.68 17.34 -8.11
N ILE A 60 3.26 17.75 -6.93
CA ILE A 60 2.48 18.97 -6.70
C ILE A 60 3.36 20.05 -6.08
N ASP A 61 3.21 21.27 -6.55
CA ASP A 61 3.87 22.45 -5.96
C ASP A 61 3.20 22.80 -4.62
N ASP A 62 3.97 22.81 -3.54
CA ASP A 62 3.44 23.00 -2.17
C ASP A 62 2.84 24.39 -1.93
N LYS A 63 3.24 25.38 -2.75
CA LYS A 63 2.80 26.76 -2.59
C LYS A 63 1.54 27.08 -3.40
N THR A 64 1.46 26.51 -4.60
CA THR A 64 0.40 26.84 -5.57
C THR A 64 -0.60 25.73 -5.78
N GLY A 65 -0.32 24.49 -5.33
CA GLY A 65 -1.11 23.31 -5.62
C GLY A 65 -1.03 22.85 -7.08
N SER A 66 -0.20 23.49 -7.91
CA SER A 66 -0.13 23.20 -9.34
C SER A 66 0.76 21.98 -9.63
N PRO A 67 0.46 21.21 -10.69
CA PRO A 67 1.33 20.15 -11.15
C PRO A 67 2.70 20.68 -11.59
N LYS A 68 3.77 19.98 -11.20
CA LYS A 68 5.17 20.34 -11.56
C LYS A 68 5.79 19.37 -12.55
N ALA A 69 5.71 18.08 -12.24
CA ALA A 69 6.33 17.02 -13.02
C ALA A 69 5.58 15.71 -12.82
N ILE A 70 5.78 14.78 -13.75
CA ILE A 70 5.43 13.37 -13.58
C ILE A 70 6.73 12.62 -13.32
N ILE A 71 6.70 11.78 -12.30
CA ILE A 71 7.81 10.93 -11.87
C ILE A 71 7.34 9.49 -11.91
N GLU A 72 8.07 8.66 -12.62
CA GLU A 72 7.89 7.22 -12.64
C GLU A 72 8.80 6.59 -11.59
N ILE A 73 8.22 5.89 -10.63
CA ILE A 73 8.96 5.13 -9.62
C ILE A 73 8.97 3.68 -10.02
N SER A 74 10.15 3.11 -10.14
CA SER A 74 10.40 1.69 -10.41
C SER A 74 11.16 1.06 -9.25
N LYS A 75 11.00 -0.27 -9.10
CA LYS A 75 11.71 -1.11 -8.15
C LYS A 75 12.64 -2.04 -8.91
N ASP A 76 13.88 -2.14 -8.48
CA ASP A 76 14.85 -3.09 -9.04
C ASP A 76 14.77 -4.47 -8.38
N THR A 77 15.62 -5.39 -8.83
CA THR A 77 15.71 -6.77 -8.32
C THR A 77 16.23 -6.87 -6.88
N ASN A 78 16.78 -5.80 -6.32
CA ASN A 78 17.25 -5.70 -4.94
C ASN A 78 16.26 -4.97 -4.04
N ASP A 79 15.00 -4.81 -4.48
CA ASP A 79 13.96 -4.06 -3.78
C ASP A 79 14.31 -2.59 -3.50
N ILE A 80 15.13 -1.99 -4.37
CA ILE A 80 15.49 -0.57 -4.29
C ILE A 80 14.62 0.22 -5.26
N TYR A 81 14.03 1.31 -4.76
CA TYR A 81 13.16 2.18 -5.52
C TYR A 81 13.92 3.40 -6.05
N THR A 82 13.69 3.69 -7.33
CA THR A 82 14.24 4.85 -8.05
C THR A 82 13.11 5.59 -8.76
N GLY A 83 13.10 6.92 -8.65
CA GLY A 83 12.11 7.80 -9.28
C GLY A 83 12.74 8.68 -10.34
N LYS A 84 12.24 8.55 -11.58
CA LYS A 84 12.71 9.26 -12.78
C LYS A 84 11.71 10.32 -13.25
N ILE A 85 12.16 11.51 -13.61
CA ILE A 85 11.30 12.52 -14.24
C ILE A 85 10.98 12.10 -15.67
N VAL A 86 9.71 11.79 -15.95
CA VAL A 86 9.23 11.40 -17.29
C VAL A 86 8.48 12.52 -17.99
N LYS A 87 8.07 13.56 -17.26
CA LYS A 87 7.42 14.75 -17.83
C LYS A 87 7.64 15.96 -16.92
N VAL A 88 7.92 17.11 -17.51
CA VAL A 88 7.88 18.42 -16.82
C VAL A 88 6.64 19.16 -17.29
N THR A 89 5.85 19.68 -16.34
CA THR A 89 4.59 20.37 -16.64
C THR A 89 4.87 21.87 -16.78
N PRO A 90 4.65 22.48 -17.98
CA PRO A 90 4.73 23.91 -18.15
C PRO A 90 3.71 24.64 -17.28
N ARG A 91 4.08 25.85 -16.80
CA ARG A 91 3.19 26.70 -16.02
C ARG A 91 3.26 28.14 -16.58
N PRO A 92 2.17 28.90 -16.52
CA PRO A 92 2.19 30.29 -16.95
C PRO A 92 3.31 31.10 -16.26
N GLY A 93 4.09 31.83 -17.02
CA GLY A 93 5.19 32.64 -16.51
C GLY A 93 6.44 31.88 -16.04
N TYR A 94 6.47 30.55 -16.23
CA TYR A 94 7.61 29.71 -15.87
C TYR A 94 8.19 29.00 -17.09
N ILE A 95 9.45 29.27 -17.40
CA ILE A 95 10.23 28.55 -18.41
C ILE A 95 10.98 27.43 -17.71
N PRO A 96 10.66 26.14 -17.98
CA PRO A 96 11.36 25.03 -17.34
C PRO A 96 12.84 25.02 -17.69
N GLN A 97 13.69 24.91 -16.69
CA GLN A 97 15.11 24.62 -16.88
C GLN A 97 15.26 23.25 -17.54
N LYS A 98 16.09 23.17 -18.59
CA LYS A 98 16.28 21.93 -19.35
C LYS A 98 17.34 21.01 -18.77
N THR A 99 18.37 21.61 -18.13
CA THR A 99 19.54 20.88 -17.60
C THR A 99 19.82 21.26 -16.14
N CYS A 100 20.45 20.38 -15.41
CA CYS A 100 20.80 20.57 -13.99
C CYS A 100 22.11 21.31 -13.83
N ASN A 101 22.16 22.58 -14.16
CA ASN A 101 23.40 23.38 -14.25
C ASN A 101 24.10 23.57 -12.91
N LYS A 102 23.37 23.54 -11.79
CA LYS A 102 23.90 23.77 -10.42
C LYS A 102 24.10 22.45 -9.65
N CYS A 103 23.85 21.33 -10.28
CA CYS A 103 23.89 20.01 -9.61
C CYS A 103 25.34 19.52 -9.45
N PRO A 104 25.65 18.85 -8.33
CA PRO A 104 26.92 18.17 -8.18
C PRO A 104 26.98 16.93 -9.10
N ALA A 105 28.19 16.40 -9.33
CA ALA A 105 28.37 15.13 -10.01
C ALA A 105 27.58 14.02 -9.29
N PRO A 106 27.01 13.06 -9.99
CA PRO A 106 27.04 12.84 -11.45
C PRO A 106 26.02 13.66 -12.24
N TYR A 107 25.19 14.48 -11.60
CA TYR A 107 24.03 15.18 -12.20
C TYR A 107 24.39 16.49 -12.93
N THR A 108 25.63 16.93 -12.87
CA THR A 108 26.08 18.20 -13.47
C THR A 108 25.74 18.23 -14.98
N ASN A 109 24.98 19.26 -15.38
CA ASN A 109 24.51 19.49 -16.76
C ASN A 109 23.69 18.37 -17.38
N GLN A 110 23.25 17.37 -16.60
CA GLN A 110 22.34 16.37 -17.13
C GLN A 110 20.98 16.96 -17.51
N PRO A 111 20.31 16.43 -18.52
CA PRO A 111 18.93 16.79 -18.81
C PRO A 111 18.02 16.49 -17.60
N ILE A 112 17.15 17.43 -17.25
CA ILE A 112 16.19 17.23 -16.15
C ILE A 112 15.13 16.20 -16.54
N LEU A 113 14.68 16.21 -17.79
CA LEU A 113 13.82 15.14 -18.32
C LEU A 113 14.64 13.84 -18.46
N GLY A 114 14.19 12.77 -17.89
CA GLY A 114 14.88 11.48 -17.82
C GLY A 114 15.83 11.34 -16.63
N MET A 115 15.99 12.36 -15.78
CA MET A 115 16.86 12.32 -14.61
C MET A 115 16.24 11.49 -13.48
N ASP A 116 17.05 10.66 -12.83
CA ASP A 116 16.70 9.97 -11.59
C ASP A 116 16.80 10.98 -10.43
N VAL A 117 15.64 11.47 -9.99
CA VAL A 117 15.56 12.48 -8.92
C VAL A 117 15.39 11.92 -7.53
N LEU A 118 14.97 10.67 -7.44
CA LEU A 118 14.80 9.92 -6.21
C LEU A 118 15.52 8.59 -6.34
N THR A 119 16.43 8.25 -5.43
CA THR A 119 17.25 7.04 -5.54
C THR A 119 17.42 6.35 -4.20
N GLY A 120 17.63 5.05 -4.20
CA GLY A 120 18.07 4.28 -3.04
C GLY A 120 17.02 4.05 -1.96
N LEU A 121 15.75 4.37 -2.18
CA LEU A 121 14.69 4.10 -1.20
C LEU A 121 14.51 2.60 -1.00
N LYS A 122 14.34 2.20 0.26
CA LYS A 122 14.03 0.82 0.66
C LYS A 122 12.75 0.79 1.48
N HIS A 123 11.92 -0.19 1.24
CA HIS A 123 10.72 -0.43 2.04
C HIS A 123 11.10 -0.81 3.47
N VAL A 124 10.37 -0.28 4.46
CA VAL A 124 10.45 -0.70 5.86
C VAL A 124 9.35 -1.72 6.10
N GLU A 125 9.74 -2.95 6.39
CA GLU A 125 8.82 -4.09 6.58
C GLU A 125 7.66 -3.74 7.51
N ASP A 126 6.49 -4.28 7.22
CA ASP A 126 5.23 -4.10 7.97
C ASP A 126 4.76 -2.64 8.11
N THR A 127 5.25 -1.74 7.26
CA THR A 127 4.86 -0.32 7.27
C THR A 127 4.58 0.21 5.86
N ASN A 128 4.01 1.41 5.77
CA ASN A 128 3.90 2.16 4.52
C ASN A 128 5.05 3.16 4.33
N ASN A 129 6.18 2.95 4.99
CA ASN A 129 7.33 3.83 4.93
C ASN A 129 8.44 3.26 4.03
N TYR A 130 9.16 4.18 3.38
CA TYR A 130 10.33 3.91 2.56
C TYR A 130 11.43 4.85 3.00
N GLU A 131 12.61 4.34 3.32
CA GLU A 131 13.70 5.10 3.93
C GLU A 131 15.03 4.88 3.21
N LYS A 132 16.09 5.54 3.70
CA LYS A 132 17.47 5.48 3.19
C LYS A 132 17.64 6.00 1.77
N GLY A 133 16.63 6.68 1.23
CA GLY A 133 16.71 7.29 -0.10
C GLY A 133 17.45 8.61 -0.10
N ARG A 134 17.71 9.08 -1.32
CA ARG A 134 18.21 10.45 -1.60
C ARG A 134 17.33 11.09 -2.66
N VAL A 135 17.11 12.39 -2.54
CA VAL A 135 16.37 13.17 -3.52
C VAL A 135 17.20 14.37 -3.93
N ILE A 136 17.28 14.61 -5.25
CA ILE A 136 17.89 15.83 -5.79
C ILE A 136 16.82 16.85 -6.15
N ASP A 137 17.03 18.10 -5.79
CA ASP A 137 16.29 19.24 -6.32
C ASP A 137 17.08 19.84 -7.50
N PRO A 138 16.65 19.59 -8.76
CA PRO A 138 17.39 20.02 -9.93
C PRO A 138 17.46 21.54 -10.09
N LEU A 139 16.51 22.28 -9.50
CA LEU A 139 16.48 23.74 -9.57
C LEU A 139 17.44 24.38 -8.56
N ALA A 140 17.50 23.81 -7.37
CA ALA A 140 18.42 24.25 -6.32
C ALA A 140 19.84 23.66 -6.49
N GLY A 141 20.00 22.58 -7.22
CA GLY A 141 21.23 21.82 -7.35
C GLY A 141 21.66 21.11 -6.06
N LYS A 142 20.72 20.76 -5.20
CA LYS A 142 21.00 20.19 -3.89
C LYS A 142 20.46 18.77 -3.76
N ILE A 143 21.23 17.94 -3.09
CA ILE A 143 20.84 16.56 -2.75
C ILE A 143 20.51 16.51 -1.26
N TYR A 144 19.43 15.82 -0.94
CA TYR A 144 18.91 15.62 0.41
C TYR A 144 18.78 14.13 0.70
N ASP A 145 18.87 13.74 1.95
CA ASP A 145 18.35 12.44 2.39
C ASP A 145 16.85 12.44 2.23
N ALA A 146 16.30 11.28 1.90
CA ALA A 146 14.88 11.15 1.59
C ALA A 146 14.22 10.00 2.30
N LYS A 147 12.98 10.25 2.75
CA LYS A 147 12.05 9.20 3.15
C LYS A 147 10.67 9.47 2.55
N VAL A 148 9.95 8.41 2.28
CA VAL A 148 8.62 8.46 1.69
C VAL A 148 7.65 7.71 2.59
N ARG A 149 6.44 8.25 2.73
CA ARG A 149 5.31 7.56 3.35
C ARG A 149 4.17 7.47 2.34
N LEU A 150 3.74 6.25 2.07
CA LEU A 150 2.57 5.98 1.26
C LEU A 150 1.32 6.00 2.15
N ASN A 151 0.22 6.61 1.71
CA ASN A 151 -1.02 6.54 2.46
C ASN A 151 -1.69 5.17 2.30
N ALA A 152 -2.64 4.83 3.18
CA ALA A 152 -3.30 3.52 3.19
C ALA A 152 -4.05 3.19 1.88
N SER A 153 -4.49 4.19 1.11
CA SER A 153 -5.14 3.97 -0.19
C SER A 153 -4.16 3.83 -1.36
N GLY A 154 -2.83 4.02 -1.16
CA GLY A 154 -1.80 4.01 -2.19
C GLY A 154 -1.87 5.14 -3.21
N LYS A 155 -2.80 6.08 -3.04
CA LYS A 155 -3.03 7.16 -4.02
C LYS A 155 -2.25 8.44 -3.74
N ARG A 156 -1.62 8.53 -2.58
CA ARG A 156 -0.82 9.70 -2.17
C ARG A 156 0.43 9.24 -1.46
N LEU A 157 1.56 9.81 -1.84
CA LEU A 157 2.78 9.70 -1.09
C LEU A 157 3.20 11.07 -0.52
N THR A 158 3.89 11.05 0.61
CA THR A 158 4.58 12.20 1.19
C THR A 158 6.07 11.92 1.15
N LEU A 159 6.78 12.66 0.32
CA LEU A 159 8.25 12.66 0.26
C LEU A 159 8.77 13.71 1.24
N ARG A 160 9.69 13.34 2.12
CA ARG A 160 10.40 14.25 3.02
C ARG A 160 11.88 14.25 2.70
N GLY A 161 12.37 15.41 2.23
CA GLY A 161 13.79 15.68 2.03
C GLY A 161 14.37 16.41 3.23
N TYR A 162 15.58 16.02 3.69
CA TYR A 162 16.23 16.61 4.87
C TYR A 162 17.77 16.51 4.78
N ILE A 163 18.45 17.30 5.60
CA ILE A 163 19.91 17.22 5.83
C ILE A 163 20.12 16.97 7.32
N GLY A 164 20.83 15.91 7.66
CA GLY A 164 21.07 15.51 9.05
C GLY A 164 19.81 15.03 9.77
N ILE A 165 19.03 15.94 10.36
CA ILE A 165 17.86 15.59 11.19
C ILE A 165 16.58 15.71 10.39
N SER A 166 15.86 14.62 10.25
CA SER A 166 14.60 14.56 9.46
C SER A 166 13.50 15.52 9.98
N ALA A 167 13.51 15.88 11.26
CA ALA A 167 12.56 16.84 11.83
C ALA A 167 12.64 18.24 11.17
N LEU A 168 13.81 18.65 10.72
CA LEU A 168 14.07 19.94 10.07
C LEU A 168 13.86 19.89 8.54
N GLY A 169 13.43 18.75 8.00
CA GLY A 169 13.23 18.56 6.57
C GLY A 169 11.96 19.24 6.04
N ARG A 170 11.84 19.25 4.71
CA ARG A 170 10.67 19.73 3.96
C ARG A 170 9.92 18.54 3.35
N SER A 171 8.59 18.57 3.44
CA SER A 171 7.74 17.55 2.83
C SER A 171 7.11 18.06 1.54
N GLN A 172 6.91 17.14 0.60
CA GLN A 172 6.15 17.32 -0.64
C GLN A 172 5.12 16.24 -0.78
N THR A 173 3.99 16.54 -1.38
CA THR A 173 2.93 15.60 -1.70
C THR A 173 2.96 15.27 -3.18
N TRP A 174 2.93 13.98 -3.51
CA TRP A 174 2.73 13.49 -4.87
C TRP A 174 1.47 12.64 -4.94
N LEU A 175 0.76 12.72 -6.05
CA LEU A 175 -0.49 11.99 -6.29
C LEU A 175 -0.26 10.92 -7.34
N ARG A 176 -0.77 9.71 -7.12
CA ARG A 176 -0.72 8.64 -8.11
C ARG A 176 -1.63 8.99 -9.29
N VAL A 177 -1.17 8.72 -10.51
CA VAL A 177 -1.87 9.06 -11.77
C VAL A 177 -2.05 7.86 -12.70
N ASP A 178 -1.64 6.67 -12.26
CA ASP A 178 -1.90 5.36 -12.88
C ASP A 178 -2.98 4.59 -12.10
#